data_801d13ee4e19c20178a5f3e74b6b022e
#
_entry.id   801d13ee4e19c20178a5f3e74b6b022e
#
_cell.length_a   1.000
_cell.length_b   1.000
_cell.length_c   1.000
_cell.angle_alpha   90.00
_cell.angle_beta   90.00
_cell.angle_gamma   90.00
#
_symmetry.space_group_name_H-M   'P 1'
#
loop_
_entity.id
_entity.type
_entity.pdbx_description
1 polymer ?
#
loop_
_entity_poly.entity_id
_entity_poly.type
_entity_poly.pdbx_seq_one_letter_code
_entity_poly.pdbx_strand_id
1 'polypeptide(L)'
;MSLRDLADKAEISASMLSQIETGKVFPSVRSLYGIASALAVSIDYFFPEQNNNGGSPDEFNENKMEQLTASEMRDAQLKTATEIVKEFTAPARASSSIVHASSRPVIELKGGVTWSRLTALAEDGAEFLEITYIPGATSGANMSHHSGREFGLILEGELVVELGFESYTLHAGDSIIFESATPHRLVNKNTELMRAVWVVLNQD
;
A
#
# COMPACT_ATOMS: atom_id res chain seq x y z
N MET A 1 -17.73 -12.63 0.83
CA MET A 1 -17.52 -12.11 -0.56
C MET A 1 -16.66 -13.12 -1.28
N SER A 2 -16.97 -13.52 -2.52
CA SER A 2 -16.12 -14.41 -3.30
C SER A 2 -14.98 -13.64 -3.95
N LEU A 3 -13.92 -14.35 -4.41
CA LEU A 3 -12.81 -13.74 -5.14
C LEU A 3 -13.29 -13.00 -6.41
N ARG A 4 -14.31 -13.53 -7.07
CA ARG A 4 -14.89 -12.89 -8.26
C ARG A 4 -15.63 -11.60 -7.89
N ASP A 5 -16.44 -11.63 -6.83
CA ASP A 5 -17.16 -10.44 -6.34
C ASP A 5 -16.17 -9.33 -5.92
N LEU A 6 -15.05 -9.71 -5.29
CA LEU A 6 -14.01 -8.75 -4.92
C LEU A 6 -13.33 -8.17 -6.16
N ALA A 7 -12.96 -9.01 -7.12
CA ALA A 7 -12.32 -8.58 -8.35
C ALA A 7 -13.20 -7.61 -9.15
N ASP A 8 -14.50 -7.91 -9.27
CA ASP A 8 -15.48 -7.04 -9.96
C ASP A 8 -15.61 -5.69 -9.25
N LYS A 9 -15.71 -5.67 -7.90
CA LYS A 9 -15.77 -4.43 -7.12
C LYS A 9 -14.49 -3.60 -7.18
N ALA A 10 -13.34 -4.26 -7.23
CA ALA A 10 -12.02 -3.62 -7.31
C ALA A 10 -11.65 -3.23 -8.77
N GLU A 11 -12.52 -3.48 -9.75
CA GLU A 11 -12.29 -3.22 -11.18
C GLU A 11 -11.02 -3.89 -11.73
N ILE A 12 -10.69 -5.10 -11.26
CA ILE A 12 -9.58 -5.90 -11.75
C ILE A 12 -10.06 -7.30 -12.16
N SER A 13 -9.26 -8.03 -12.93
CA SER A 13 -9.61 -9.41 -13.28
C SER A 13 -9.43 -10.34 -12.09
N ALA A 14 -10.29 -11.37 -11.98
CA ALA A 14 -10.15 -12.42 -10.95
C ALA A 14 -8.79 -13.13 -11.01
N SER A 15 -8.21 -13.27 -12.21
CA SER A 15 -6.87 -13.84 -12.41
C SER A 15 -5.78 -12.93 -11.81
N MET A 16 -5.89 -11.61 -12.00
CA MET A 16 -4.95 -10.65 -11.42
C MET A 16 -5.05 -10.65 -9.90
N LEU A 17 -6.26 -10.64 -9.34
CA LEU A 17 -6.47 -10.70 -7.90
C LEU A 17 -5.83 -11.97 -7.31
N SER A 18 -6.06 -13.13 -7.92
CA SER A 18 -5.43 -14.39 -7.49
C SER A 18 -3.90 -14.36 -7.57
N GLN A 19 -3.34 -13.69 -8.57
CA GLN A 19 -1.88 -13.54 -8.67
C GLN A 19 -1.32 -12.59 -7.60
N ILE A 20 -2.06 -11.55 -7.22
CA ILE A 20 -1.71 -10.65 -6.11
C ILE A 20 -1.76 -11.42 -4.79
N GLU A 21 -2.83 -12.15 -4.50
CA GLU A 21 -2.98 -12.97 -3.27
C GLU A 21 -1.87 -14.03 -3.11
N THR A 22 -1.40 -14.58 -4.22
CA THR A 22 -0.31 -15.58 -4.21
C THR A 22 1.08 -14.96 -4.31
N GLY A 23 1.23 -13.63 -4.25
CA GLY A 23 2.50 -12.93 -4.31
C GLY A 23 3.23 -13.00 -5.66
N LYS A 24 2.55 -13.48 -6.72
CA LYS A 24 3.14 -13.60 -8.06
C LYS A 24 3.23 -12.28 -8.81
N VAL A 25 2.41 -11.32 -8.44
CA VAL A 25 2.32 -10.00 -9.07
C VAL A 25 2.07 -8.95 -8.00
N PHE A 26 2.80 -7.85 -8.04
CA PHE A 26 2.52 -6.68 -7.21
C PHE A 26 1.31 -5.91 -7.77
N PRO A 27 0.39 -5.42 -6.90
CA PRO A 27 -0.69 -4.54 -7.33
C PRO A 27 -0.13 -3.21 -7.84
N SER A 28 -0.83 -2.58 -8.79
CA SER A 28 -0.62 -1.16 -9.06
C SER A 28 -1.27 -0.32 -7.95
N VAL A 29 -0.89 0.96 -7.83
CA VAL A 29 -1.53 1.92 -6.92
C VAL A 29 -3.05 1.88 -7.08
N ARG A 30 -3.55 2.00 -8.32
CA ARG A 30 -4.98 1.89 -8.62
C ARG A 30 -5.61 0.58 -8.13
N SER A 31 -4.93 -0.55 -8.40
CA SER A 31 -5.45 -1.86 -7.98
C SER A 31 -5.52 -1.99 -6.47
N LEU A 32 -4.51 -1.44 -5.75
CA LEU A 32 -4.47 -1.46 -4.30
C LEU A 32 -5.63 -0.66 -3.70
N TYR A 33 -5.87 0.57 -4.19
CA TYR A 33 -7.04 1.38 -3.78
C TYR A 33 -8.36 0.70 -4.10
N GLY A 34 -8.50 0.09 -5.29
CA GLY A 34 -9.71 -0.65 -5.66
C GLY A 34 -9.99 -1.82 -4.72
N ILE A 35 -8.95 -2.58 -4.35
CA ILE A 35 -9.08 -3.70 -3.41
C ILE A 35 -9.43 -3.19 -2.00
N ALA A 36 -8.74 -2.15 -1.50
CA ALA A 36 -9.01 -1.54 -0.21
C ALA A 36 -10.45 -1.05 -0.10
N SER A 37 -10.92 -0.29 -1.10
CA SER A 37 -12.29 0.21 -1.18
C SER A 37 -13.32 -0.93 -1.21
N ALA A 38 -13.09 -1.96 -2.02
CA ALA A 38 -14.00 -3.11 -2.11
C ALA A 38 -14.09 -3.92 -0.82
N LEU A 39 -13.03 -3.93 -0.01
CA LEU A 39 -12.96 -4.56 1.32
C LEU A 39 -13.41 -3.64 2.46
N ALA A 40 -13.63 -2.34 2.19
CA ALA A 40 -13.88 -1.31 3.18
C ALA A 40 -12.79 -1.24 4.27
N VAL A 41 -11.52 -1.32 3.85
CA VAL A 41 -10.34 -1.20 4.72
C VAL A 41 -9.45 -0.04 4.25
N SER A 42 -8.67 0.53 5.16
CA SER A 42 -7.60 1.49 4.81
C SER A 42 -6.49 0.80 4.01
N ILE A 43 -5.77 1.56 3.19
CA ILE A 43 -4.52 1.14 2.54
C ILE A 43 -3.50 0.66 3.57
N ASP A 44 -3.51 1.24 4.76
CA ASP A 44 -2.64 0.85 5.88
C ASP A 44 -2.75 -0.64 6.24
N TYR A 45 -3.88 -1.28 5.98
CA TYR A 45 -4.09 -2.72 6.18
C TYR A 45 -3.10 -3.58 5.39
N PHE A 46 -2.60 -3.09 4.26
CA PHE A 46 -1.67 -3.84 3.40
C PHE A 46 -0.20 -3.63 3.77
N PHE A 47 0.11 -2.72 4.68
CA PHE A 47 1.47 -2.60 5.18
C PHE A 47 1.80 -3.75 6.14
N PRO A 48 3.00 -4.34 6.04
CA PRO A 48 3.42 -5.39 6.96
C PRO A 48 3.44 -4.86 8.38
N GLU A 49 2.91 -5.64 9.32
CA GLU A 49 3.01 -5.31 10.74
C GLU A 49 4.48 -5.32 11.19
N GLN A 50 4.87 -4.29 11.93
CA GLN A 50 6.17 -4.30 12.58
C GLN A 50 6.13 -5.28 13.76
N ASN A 51 6.73 -6.46 13.60
CA ASN A 51 7.07 -7.31 14.73
C ASN A 51 8.14 -6.61 15.55
N ASN A 52 7.75 -5.95 16.64
CA ASN A 52 8.65 -5.31 17.64
C ASN A 52 9.51 -6.33 18.43
N ASN A 53 9.66 -7.55 17.95
CA ASN A 53 10.65 -8.49 18.43
C ASN A 53 11.93 -8.25 17.65
N GLY A 54 12.90 -7.59 18.28
CA GLY A 54 14.23 -7.25 17.72
C GLY A 54 14.99 -8.48 17.22
N GLY A 55 14.60 -8.97 16.06
CA GLY A 55 15.25 -10.01 15.27
C GLY A 55 15.67 -9.43 13.94
N SER A 56 16.94 -9.58 13.63
CA SER A 56 17.58 -9.17 12.37
C SER A 56 16.85 -9.76 11.15
N PRO A 57 16.83 -9.08 9.97
CA PRO A 57 16.10 -9.53 8.77
C PRO A 57 16.68 -10.79 8.08
N ASP A 58 17.67 -11.46 8.65
CA ASP A 58 18.50 -12.46 7.96
C ASP A 58 18.19 -13.94 8.24
N GLU A 59 16.98 -14.29 8.72
CA GLU A 59 16.63 -15.71 8.80
C GLU A 59 15.26 -16.04 8.19
N PHE A 60 15.16 -16.01 6.85
CA PHE A 60 14.23 -16.87 6.15
C PHE A 60 14.74 -18.30 6.19
N ASN A 61 14.36 -19.03 7.23
CA ASN A 61 14.70 -20.43 7.39
C ASN A 61 13.72 -21.29 6.56
N GLU A 62 14.12 -21.65 5.34
CA GLU A 62 13.40 -22.55 4.42
C GLU A 62 13.17 -23.96 5.00
N ASN A 63 13.77 -24.31 6.13
CA ASN A 63 13.74 -25.67 6.70
C ASN A 63 12.57 -25.96 7.65
N LYS A 64 11.60 -25.04 7.84
CA LYS A 64 10.47 -25.29 8.78
C LYS A 64 9.17 -25.73 8.11
N MET A 65 9.14 -25.81 6.78
CA MET A 65 7.92 -26.18 6.03
C MET A 65 7.76 -27.68 5.75
N GLU A 66 8.76 -28.49 6.05
CA GLU A 66 8.72 -29.95 5.73
C GLU A 66 8.24 -30.88 6.88
N GLN A 67 7.82 -30.35 8.04
CA GLN A 67 7.44 -31.19 9.17
C GLN A 67 6.03 -30.98 9.73
N LEU A 68 5.14 -30.33 9.03
CA LEU A 68 3.74 -30.24 9.45
C LEU A 68 2.95 -31.44 8.92
N THR A 69 2.39 -32.23 9.83
CA THR A 69 1.54 -33.38 9.48
C THR A 69 0.20 -32.93 8.91
N ALA A 70 -0.43 -33.78 8.08
CA ALA A 70 -1.72 -33.49 7.44
C ALA A 70 -2.88 -33.21 8.41
N SER A 71 -2.75 -33.53 9.71
CA SER A 71 -3.71 -33.19 10.76
C SER A 71 -3.56 -31.75 11.23
N GLU A 72 -2.34 -31.23 11.34
CA GLU A 72 -2.05 -29.85 11.75
C GLU A 72 -2.47 -28.84 10.69
N MET A 73 -2.42 -29.24 9.41
CA MET A 73 -2.96 -28.42 8.30
C MET A 73 -4.49 -28.32 8.31
N ARG A 74 -5.20 -29.32 8.82
CA ARG A 74 -6.68 -29.28 8.93
C ARG A 74 -7.16 -28.44 10.10
N ASP A 75 -6.43 -28.39 11.20
CA ASP A 75 -6.77 -27.55 12.35
C ASP A 75 -6.46 -26.07 12.10
N ALA A 76 -5.47 -25.77 11.25
CA ALA A 76 -5.19 -24.41 10.80
C ALA A 76 -6.28 -23.85 9.84
N GLN A 77 -6.98 -24.71 9.11
CA GLN A 77 -8.05 -24.31 8.18
C GLN A 77 -9.42 -24.06 8.83
N LEU A 78 -9.61 -24.42 10.11
CA LEU A 78 -10.89 -24.29 10.83
C LEU A 78 -10.94 -23.09 11.80
N LYS A 79 -9.95 -22.23 11.83
CA LYS A 79 -10.09 -20.92 12.47
C LYS A 79 -11.03 -20.08 11.61
N THR A 80 -12.28 -19.97 12.03
CA THR A 80 -13.28 -19.13 11.36
C THR A 80 -12.82 -17.67 11.38
N ALA A 81 -13.20 -16.90 10.36
CA ALA A 81 -12.93 -15.46 10.25
C ALA A 81 -13.24 -14.68 11.54
N THR A 82 -14.17 -15.20 12.38
CA THR A 82 -14.55 -14.64 13.68
C THR A 82 -13.48 -14.83 14.77
N GLU A 83 -12.65 -15.87 14.70
CA GLU A 83 -11.55 -16.07 15.66
C GLU A 83 -10.34 -15.22 15.27
N ILE A 84 -10.11 -15.05 13.97
CA ILE A 84 -9.10 -14.10 13.44
C ILE A 84 -9.45 -12.68 13.89
N VAL A 85 -10.71 -12.27 13.83
CA VAL A 85 -11.17 -10.94 14.30
C VAL A 85 -11.04 -10.78 15.81
N LYS A 86 -11.16 -11.85 16.62
CA LYS A 86 -10.99 -11.77 18.09
C LYS A 86 -9.54 -11.69 18.56
N GLU A 87 -8.59 -12.18 17.78
CA GLU A 87 -7.15 -12.06 18.06
C GLU A 87 -6.64 -10.64 17.72
N PHE A 88 -7.41 -9.89 16.92
CA PHE A 88 -7.19 -8.48 16.58
C PHE A 88 -7.88 -7.47 17.50
N THR A 89 -8.28 -7.84 18.72
CA THR A 89 -8.54 -6.84 19.75
C THR A 89 -7.21 -6.22 20.13
N ALA A 90 -6.95 -5.05 19.57
CA ALA A 90 -5.73 -4.30 19.65
C ALA A 90 -5.14 -4.29 21.07
N PRO A 91 -3.86 -4.69 21.25
CA PRO A 91 -3.14 -4.25 22.43
C PRO A 91 -3.15 -2.71 22.42
N ALA A 92 -3.38 -2.13 23.59
CA ALA A 92 -3.37 -0.69 23.80
C ALA A 92 -2.27 -0.04 22.94
N ARG A 93 -2.64 0.93 22.08
CA ARG A 93 -1.73 1.65 21.19
C ARG A 93 -0.47 2.03 21.96
N ALA A 94 0.60 1.26 21.84
CA ALA A 94 1.92 1.73 22.18
C ALA A 94 2.24 2.76 21.10
N SER A 95 1.85 4.01 21.33
CA SER A 95 2.08 5.11 20.42
C SER A 95 3.56 5.37 20.35
N SER A 96 4.26 4.72 19.44
CA SER A 96 5.60 5.16 19.05
C SER A 96 5.43 6.47 18.30
N SER A 97 5.70 7.58 18.95
CA SER A 97 5.72 8.90 18.31
C SER A 97 6.85 9.04 17.29
N ILE A 98 7.72 8.05 17.18
CA ILE A 98 8.91 8.08 16.33
C ILE A 98 8.97 6.80 15.49
N VAL A 99 9.19 6.98 14.19
CA VAL A 99 9.50 5.89 13.25
C VAL A 99 10.87 6.14 12.63
N HIS A 100 11.80 5.25 12.90
CA HIS A 100 13.12 5.33 12.28
C HIS A 100 13.06 4.88 10.82
N ALA A 101 13.85 5.52 9.96
CA ALA A 101 13.85 5.23 8.52
C ALA A 101 14.11 3.74 8.21
N SER A 102 14.97 3.10 9.01
CA SER A 102 15.30 1.66 8.87
C SER A 102 14.21 0.69 9.30
N SER A 103 13.14 1.19 9.96
CA SER A 103 12.04 0.36 10.48
C SER A 103 10.68 0.71 9.88
N ARG A 104 10.65 1.49 8.80
CA ARG A 104 9.40 1.86 8.12
C ARG A 104 8.77 0.65 7.45
N PRO A 105 7.47 0.41 7.62
CA PRO A 105 6.74 -0.55 6.80
C PRO A 105 6.77 -0.11 5.35
N VAL A 106 7.04 -1.06 4.44
CA VAL A 106 7.20 -0.78 3.01
C VAL A 106 6.29 -1.68 2.20
N ILE A 107 5.65 -1.12 1.18
CA ILE A 107 4.92 -1.84 0.13
C ILE A 107 5.59 -1.56 -1.21
N GLU A 108 5.94 -2.62 -1.92
CA GLU A 108 6.35 -2.53 -3.32
C GLU A 108 5.13 -2.66 -4.22
N LEU A 109 5.02 -1.75 -5.18
CA LEU A 109 3.92 -1.70 -6.12
C LEU A 109 4.42 -1.94 -7.54
N LYS A 110 3.51 -2.39 -8.39
CA LYS A 110 3.81 -2.63 -9.81
C LYS A 110 4.30 -1.34 -10.49
N GLY A 111 5.29 -1.50 -11.35
CA GLY A 111 5.79 -0.38 -12.18
C GLY A 111 6.88 0.43 -11.53
N GLY A 112 7.54 -0.08 -10.48
CA GLY A 112 8.68 0.58 -9.84
C GLY A 112 8.28 1.71 -8.87
N VAL A 113 7.12 1.56 -8.26
CA VAL A 113 6.63 2.44 -7.20
C VAL A 113 6.81 1.75 -5.86
N THR A 114 7.29 2.50 -4.86
CA THR A 114 7.42 2.02 -3.48
C THR A 114 6.76 3.02 -2.53
N TRP A 115 6.01 2.52 -1.57
CA TRP A 115 5.43 3.30 -0.49
C TRP A 115 6.02 2.88 0.84
N SER A 116 6.53 3.84 1.59
CA SER A 116 7.04 3.66 2.95
C SER A 116 6.16 4.43 3.91
N ARG A 117 5.48 3.74 4.84
CA ARG A 117 4.63 4.40 5.83
C ARG A 117 5.50 5.15 6.85
N LEU A 118 5.14 6.41 7.12
CA LEU A 118 5.87 7.29 8.02
C LEU A 118 5.31 7.29 9.45
N THR A 119 4.25 6.51 9.71
CA THR A 119 3.68 6.27 11.04
C THR A 119 3.99 4.84 11.49
N ALA A 120 4.11 4.63 12.80
CA ALA A 120 4.38 3.30 13.37
C ALA A 120 3.20 2.35 13.18
N LEU A 121 1.99 2.89 13.29
CA LEU A 121 0.73 2.17 13.12
C LEU A 121 -0.12 2.88 12.06
N ALA A 122 -1.17 2.19 11.61
CA ALA A 122 -2.20 2.80 10.79
C ALA A 122 -2.87 3.97 11.53
N GLU A 123 -3.15 5.04 10.81
CA GLU A 123 -3.88 6.21 11.33
C GLU A 123 -5.29 6.24 10.74
N ASP A 124 -6.27 6.53 11.60
CA ASP A 124 -7.65 6.65 11.15
C ASP A 124 -7.80 7.91 10.27
N GLY A 125 -8.29 7.72 9.05
CA GLY A 125 -8.59 8.82 8.13
C GLY A 125 -7.38 9.50 7.50
N ALA A 126 -6.15 9.00 7.69
CA ALA A 126 -4.96 9.58 7.08
C ALA A 126 -3.91 8.54 6.69
N GLU A 127 -3.31 8.69 5.53
CA GLU A 127 -2.12 7.96 5.11
C GLU A 127 -0.96 8.95 5.05
N PHE A 128 0.14 8.66 5.75
CA PHE A 128 1.34 9.48 5.75
C PHE A 128 2.51 8.67 5.22
N LEU A 129 2.92 8.96 3.99
CA LEU A 129 3.79 8.12 3.19
C LEU A 129 5.03 8.86 2.70
N GLU A 130 6.15 8.17 2.57
CA GLU A 130 7.16 8.51 1.60
C GLU A 130 6.93 7.63 0.36
N ILE A 131 6.74 8.26 -0.80
CA ILE A 131 6.56 7.58 -2.08
C ILE A 131 7.83 7.72 -2.91
N THR A 132 8.20 6.62 -3.57
CA THR A 132 9.39 6.56 -4.42
C THR A 132 9.00 6.02 -5.79
N TYR A 133 9.44 6.68 -6.85
CA TYR A 133 9.22 6.29 -8.24
C TYR A 133 10.56 6.19 -8.95
N ILE A 134 10.94 4.98 -9.39
CA ILE A 134 12.13 4.83 -10.25
C ILE A 134 11.90 5.46 -11.62
N PRO A 135 12.93 5.69 -12.45
CA PRO A 135 12.78 6.18 -13.82
C PRO A 135 11.72 5.42 -14.63
N GLY A 136 10.77 6.14 -15.21
CA GLY A 136 9.67 5.58 -15.99
C GLY A 136 8.52 4.98 -15.19
N ALA A 137 8.59 5.01 -13.84
CA ALA A 137 7.54 4.49 -12.98
C ALA A 137 6.25 5.33 -13.06
N THR A 138 5.11 4.67 -12.88
CA THR A 138 3.80 5.30 -12.89
C THR A 138 2.85 4.64 -11.88
N SER A 139 1.94 5.43 -11.29
CA SER A 139 0.90 4.91 -10.40
C SER A 139 -0.07 3.94 -11.10
N GLY A 140 -0.16 3.97 -12.41
CA GLY A 140 -0.98 3.06 -13.22
C GLY A 140 -0.98 3.42 -14.70
N ALA A 141 -1.47 2.49 -15.54
CA ALA A 141 -1.62 2.73 -16.98
C ALA A 141 -2.71 3.78 -17.27
N ASN A 142 -3.75 3.83 -16.45
CA ASN A 142 -4.87 4.77 -16.53
C ASN A 142 -4.88 5.66 -15.30
N MET A 143 -5.57 6.80 -15.40
CA MET A 143 -5.90 7.61 -14.23
C MET A 143 -6.77 6.82 -13.25
N SER A 144 -6.58 7.07 -11.96
CA SER A 144 -7.41 6.56 -10.85
C SER A 144 -8.07 7.73 -10.13
N HIS A 145 -9.11 7.43 -9.38
CA HIS A 145 -9.75 8.37 -8.45
C HIS A 145 -10.22 7.60 -7.21
N HIS A 146 -10.29 8.27 -6.09
CA HIS A 146 -10.86 7.75 -4.83
C HIS A 146 -11.39 8.92 -4.00
N SER A 147 -12.01 8.65 -2.85
CA SER A 147 -12.42 9.70 -1.91
C SER A 147 -11.20 10.30 -1.22
N GLY A 148 -11.34 11.55 -0.73
CA GLY A 148 -10.33 12.21 0.07
C GLY A 148 -9.58 13.33 -0.64
N ARG A 149 -8.51 13.81 0.01
CA ARG A 149 -7.62 14.86 -0.50
C ARG A 149 -6.19 14.41 -0.41
N GLU A 150 -5.40 14.77 -1.40
CA GLU A 150 -3.98 14.46 -1.46
C GLU A 150 -3.11 15.71 -1.33
N PHE A 151 -1.99 15.55 -0.62
CA PHE A 151 -0.97 16.57 -0.41
C PHE A 151 0.37 15.93 -0.75
N GLY A 152 1.11 16.56 -1.66
CA GLY A 152 2.43 16.10 -2.06
C GLY A 152 3.48 17.17 -1.83
N LEU A 153 4.66 16.78 -1.36
CA LEU A 153 5.87 17.59 -1.30
C LEU A 153 7.02 16.80 -1.92
N ILE A 154 7.57 17.29 -3.02
CA ILE A 154 8.69 16.65 -3.70
C ILE A 154 9.97 16.89 -2.89
N LEU A 155 10.64 15.79 -2.52
CA LEU A 155 11.92 15.83 -1.80
C LEU A 155 13.11 15.76 -2.76
N GLU A 156 12.98 14.97 -3.84
CA GLU A 156 14.06 14.67 -4.78
C GLU A 156 13.50 14.31 -6.16
N GLY A 157 14.21 14.70 -7.19
CA GLY A 157 13.82 14.41 -8.58
C GLY A 157 12.66 15.26 -9.09
N GLU A 158 11.94 14.71 -10.06
CA GLU A 158 10.83 15.36 -10.75
C GLU A 158 9.63 14.41 -10.82
N LEU A 159 8.44 14.94 -10.61
CA LEU A 159 7.18 14.21 -10.72
C LEU A 159 6.23 14.93 -11.68
N VAL A 160 5.69 14.21 -12.63
CA VAL A 160 4.55 14.67 -13.42
C VAL A 160 3.26 14.18 -12.78
N VAL A 161 2.37 15.10 -12.41
CA VAL A 161 1.02 14.82 -11.92
C VAL A 161 0.03 15.18 -13.03
N GLU A 162 -0.62 14.16 -13.58
CA GLU A 162 -1.73 14.32 -14.51
C GLU A 162 -3.02 14.36 -13.68
N LEU A 163 -3.76 15.46 -13.74
CA LEU A 163 -4.92 15.74 -12.89
C LEU A 163 -6.10 16.24 -13.77
N GLY A 164 -7.10 15.38 -13.97
CA GLY A 164 -8.18 15.64 -14.90
C GLY A 164 -7.66 15.83 -16.33
N PHE A 165 -7.77 17.03 -16.87
CA PHE A 165 -7.27 17.38 -18.21
C PHE A 165 -5.96 18.15 -18.19
N GLU A 166 -5.39 18.39 -17.00
CA GLU A 166 -4.17 19.17 -16.81
C GLU A 166 -2.99 18.28 -16.46
N SER A 167 -1.78 18.77 -16.66
CA SER A 167 -0.55 18.09 -16.32
C SER A 167 0.43 19.07 -15.71
N TYR A 168 0.91 18.73 -14.52
CA TYR A 168 1.83 19.55 -13.74
C TYR A 168 3.16 18.82 -13.60
N THR A 169 4.26 19.53 -13.85
CA THR A 169 5.61 19.05 -13.57
C THR A 169 6.09 19.69 -12.28
N LEU A 170 6.40 18.90 -11.29
CA LEU A 170 6.85 19.32 -9.96
C LEU A 170 8.32 18.91 -9.77
N HIS A 171 9.10 19.82 -9.19
CA HIS A 171 10.51 19.64 -8.87
C HIS A 171 10.72 19.59 -7.35
N ALA A 172 11.90 19.21 -6.91
CA ALA A 172 12.25 19.20 -5.50
C ALA A 172 11.95 20.56 -4.83
N GLY A 173 11.20 20.52 -3.74
CA GLY A 173 10.69 21.70 -3.02
C GLY A 173 9.28 22.14 -3.43
N ASP A 174 8.77 21.71 -4.59
CA ASP A 174 7.40 22.02 -4.99
C ASP A 174 6.39 21.17 -4.21
N SER A 175 5.20 21.71 -4.04
CA SER A 175 4.09 21.01 -3.39
C SER A 175 2.82 21.10 -4.24
N ILE A 176 1.95 20.11 -4.06
CA ILE A 176 0.65 20.04 -4.72
C ILE A 176 -0.42 19.62 -3.71
N ILE A 177 -1.64 20.09 -3.94
CA ILE A 177 -2.84 19.66 -3.21
C ILE A 177 -3.99 19.52 -4.20
N PHE A 178 -4.76 18.43 -4.09
CA PHE A 178 -5.93 18.20 -4.93
C PHE A 178 -6.96 17.31 -4.25
N GLU A 179 -8.20 17.36 -4.74
CA GLU A 179 -9.26 16.41 -4.36
C GLU A 179 -9.04 15.10 -5.11
N SER A 180 -8.91 13.99 -4.38
CA SER A 180 -8.63 12.67 -4.95
C SER A 180 -9.77 12.12 -5.82
N ALA A 181 -10.97 12.70 -5.72
CA ALA A 181 -12.09 12.43 -6.62
C ALA A 181 -11.83 12.91 -8.06
N THR A 182 -10.90 13.84 -8.27
CA THR A 182 -10.42 14.22 -9.60
C THR A 182 -9.55 13.09 -10.15
N PRO A 183 -9.84 12.57 -11.36
CA PRO A 183 -8.99 11.55 -11.97
C PRO A 183 -7.54 12.02 -12.03
N HIS A 184 -6.63 11.21 -11.52
CA HIS A 184 -5.21 11.57 -11.42
C HIS A 184 -4.28 10.39 -11.71
N ARG A 185 -3.06 10.71 -12.11
CA ARG A 185 -1.96 9.77 -12.33
C ARG A 185 -0.63 10.45 -12.05
N LEU A 186 0.25 9.76 -11.34
CA LEU A 186 1.60 10.19 -11.02
C LEU A 186 2.59 9.44 -11.91
N VAL A 187 3.54 10.16 -12.51
CA VAL A 187 4.51 9.58 -13.45
C VAL A 187 5.89 10.21 -13.23
N ASN A 188 6.89 9.38 -13.03
CA ASN A 188 8.28 9.82 -13.13
C ASN A 188 8.73 9.67 -14.60
N LYS A 189 8.74 10.74 -15.37
CA LYS A 189 9.19 10.77 -16.76
C LYS A 189 10.69 11.03 -16.90
N ASN A 190 11.39 11.28 -15.79
CA ASN A 190 12.82 11.58 -15.75
C ASN A 190 13.68 10.31 -15.71
N THR A 191 15.01 10.48 -15.79
CA THR A 191 16.03 9.43 -15.70
C THR A 191 16.54 9.20 -14.28
N GLU A 192 16.11 10.03 -13.34
CA GLU A 192 16.49 9.98 -11.92
C GLU A 192 15.36 9.48 -11.05
N LEU A 193 15.71 9.01 -9.84
CA LEU A 193 14.77 8.62 -8.82
C LEU A 193 13.96 9.83 -8.36
N MET A 194 12.65 9.67 -8.21
CA MET A 194 11.78 10.65 -7.57
C MET A 194 11.40 10.17 -6.16
N ARG A 195 11.48 11.08 -5.19
CA ARG A 195 11.00 10.86 -3.82
C ARG A 195 10.12 12.01 -3.38
N ALA A 196 9.04 11.72 -2.71
CA ALA A 196 8.12 12.71 -2.17
C ALA A 196 7.53 12.26 -0.83
N VAL A 197 7.18 13.22 0.02
CA VAL A 197 6.22 12.99 1.10
C VAL A 197 4.82 13.14 0.52
N TRP A 198 3.95 12.20 0.86
CA TRP A 198 2.58 12.14 0.38
C TRP A 198 1.62 11.89 1.53
N VAL A 199 0.60 12.71 1.63
CA VAL A 199 -0.46 12.55 2.63
C VAL A 199 -1.78 12.39 1.89
N VAL A 200 -2.53 11.36 2.25
CA VAL A 200 -3.92 11.18 1.80
C VAL A 200 -4.82 11.31 3.02
N LEU A 201 -5.73 12.28 2.98
CA LEU A 201 -6.77 12.42 4.00
C LEU A 201 -8.05 11.80 3.44
N ASN A 202 -8.50 10.72 4.06
CA ASN A 202 -9.76 10.08 3.72
C ASN A 202 -10.92 10.94 4.24
N GLN A 203 -11.93 11.18 3.42
CA GLN A 203 -13.18 11.81 3.84
C GLN A 203 -14.20 10.69 4.05
N ASP A 204 -14.76 10.64 5.25
CA ASP A 204 -15.89 9.76 5.61
C ASP A 204 -17.15 10.07 4.77
#